data_14573026d5d97534de0946b220f3c464
#
_entry.id   14573026d5d97534de0946b220f3c464
#
_cell.length_a   1.000
_cell.length_b   1.000
_cell.length_c   1.000
_cell.angle_alpha   90.00
_cell.angle_beta   90.00
_cell.angle_gamma   90.00
#
_symmetry.space_group_name_H-M   'P 1'
#
loop_
_entity.id
_entity.type
_entity.pdbx_description
1 polymer ?
#
loop_
_entity_poly.entity_id
_entity_poly.type
_entity_poly.pdbx_seq_one_letter_code
_entity_poly.pdbx_strand_id
1 'polypeptide(L)'
;MAAPKKITEPHKELRFTRAGQAQGFIVIAAVSFAFFLLIGLTWFMGHPTFTWWMALPFLILSALLTRLSAYCAQHAYLILTPLGMEIFPLIKPHKNLNLVYWAQIIDADFDEELTALKLHFNEDQTAGIILSLKAISAKKRPLLKRALKSRLAEKKG
;
A
#
# COMPACT_ATOMS: atom_id res chain seq x y z
N MET A 1 -43.45 -0.87 25.75
CA MET A 1 -42.00 -1.04 25.87
C MET A 1 -41.42 -0.99 24.45
N ALA A 2 -40.75 0.11 24.08
CA ALA A 2 -40.11 0.25 22.78
C ALA A 2 -38.78 -0.52 22.78
N ALA A 3 -38.59 -1.39 21.80
CA ALA A 3 -37.34 -2.12 21.62
C ALA A 3 -36.17 -1.15 21.42
N PRO A 4 -34.98 -1.40 22.01
CA PRO A 4 -33.84 -0.52 21.83
C PRO A 4 -33.44 -0.52 20.37
N LYS A 5 -33.44 0.68 19.76
CA LYS A 5 -32.91 0.91 18.41
C LYS A 5 -31.49 0.36 18.39
N LYS A 6 -31.24 -0.69 17.57
CA LYS A 6 -29.90 -1.15 17.24
C LYS A 6 -29.14 0.04 16.66
N ILE A 7 -28.19 0.58 17.43
CA ILE A 7 -27.15 1.46 16.91
C ILE A 7 -26.20 0.54 16.13
N THR A 8 -26.55 0.27 14.89
CA THR A 8 -25.73 -0.50 13.97
C THR A 8 -25.48 0.35 12.73
N GLU A 9 -24.54 1.27 12.85
CA GLU A 9 -23.67 1.54 11.74
C GLU A 9 -22.24 1.51 12.29
N PRO A 10 -21.50 0.40 12.12
CA PRO A 10 -20.06 0.49 12.18
C PRO A 10 -19.71 1.49 11.09
N HIS A 11 -19.22 2.67 11.45
CA HIS A 11 -18.61 3.60 10.51
C HIS A 11 -17.59 2.81 9.73
N LYS A 12 -17.92 2.52 8.48
CA LYS A 12 -17.22 1.53 7.64
C LYS A 12 -15.84 2.07 7.35
N GLU A 13 -14.87 1.66 8.16
CA GLU A 13 -13.47 1.95 7.91
C GLU A 13 -13.08 1.35 6.56
N LEU A 14 -12.58 2.17 5.66
CA LEU A 14 -12.07 1.71 4.38
C LEU A 14 -10.57 1.53 4.48
N ARG A 15 -10.13 0.28 4.36
CA ARG A 15 -8.72 -0.09 4.45
C ARG A 15 -8.13 -0.35 3.07
N PHE A 16 -7.01 0.30 2.79
CA PHE A 16 -6.23 0.12 1.57
C PHE A 16 -4.87 -0.45 1.95
N THR A 17 -4.58 -1.65 1.46
CA THR A 17 -3.31 -2.34 1.69
C THR A 17 -2.26 -1.95 0.66
N ARG A 18 -1.00 -2.31 0.90
CA ARG A 18 0.13 -2.11 -0.03
C ARG A 18 0.19 -3.15 -1.15
N ALA A 19 -0.96 -3.60 -1.64
CA ALA A 19 -1.05 -4.66 -2.64
C ALA A 19 -0.31 -4.32 -3.96
N GLY A 20 -0.20 -3.03 -4.33
CA GLY A 20 0.57 -2.61 -5.49
C GLY A 20 2.07 -2.85 -5.32
N GLN A 21 2.63 -2.56 -4.13
CA GLN A 21 4.03 -2.88 -3.81
C GLN A 21 4.26 -4.38 -3.65
N ALA A 22 3.30 -5.11 -3.06
CA ALA A 22 3.37 -6.56 -2.92
C ALA A 22 3.52 -7.25 -4.28
N GLN A 23 2.78 -6.80 -5.30
CA GLN A 23 2.90 -7.33 -6.66
C GLN A 23 4.30 -7.10 -7.24
N GLY A 24 4.91 -5.93 -7.03
CA GLY A 24 6.29 -5.67 -7.46
C GLY A 24 7.29 -6.62 -6.80
N PHE A 25 7.20 -6.81 -5.49
CA PHE A 25 8.09 -7.70 -4.75
C PHE A 25 7.95 -9.16 -5.16
N ILE A 26 6.73 -9.66 -5.42
CA ILE A 26 6.55 -11.05 -5.84
C ILE A 26 7.10 -11.31 -7.25
N VAL A 27 7.02 -10.34 -8.16
CA VAL A 27 7.62 -10.44 -9.49
C VAL A 27 9.15 -10.55 -9.39
N ILE A 28 9.79 -9.67 -8.61
CA ILE A 28 11.25 -9.71 -8.41
C ILE A 28 11.66 -11.02 -7.70
N ALA A 29 10.87 -11.50 -6.75
CA ALA A 29 11.09 -12.78 -6.08
C ALA A 29 11.06 -13.95 -7.07
N ALA A 30 10.08 -13.96 -7.99
CA ALA A 30 9.95 -15.01 -9.01
C ALA A 30 11.14 -14.99 -9.99
N VAL A 31 11.60 -13.81 -10.42
CA VAL A 31 12.78 -13.66 -11.25
C VAL A 31 14.03 -14.17 -10.53
N SER A 32 14.21 -13.79 -9.25
CA SER A 32 15.33 -14.28 -8.44
C SER A 32 15.30 -15.79 -8.28
N PHE A 33 14.11 -16.37 -8.07
CA PHE A 33 13.96 -17.81 -7.98
C PHE A 33 14.28 -18.53 -9.31
N ALA A 34 13.92 -17.92 -10.44
CA ALA A 34 14.30 -18.46 -11.77
C ALA A 34 15.82 -18.48 -11.95
N PHE A 35 16.55 -17.44 -11.53
CA PHE A 35 18.01 -17.44 -11.54
C PHE A 35 18.60 -18.52 -10.63
N PHE A 36 18.03 -18.72 -9.44
CA PHE A 36 18.44 -19.83 -8.57
C PHE A 36 18.32 -21.17 -9.27
N LEU A 37 17.18 -21.43 -9.95
CA LEU A 37 16.96 -22.69 -10.68
C LEU A 37 17.92 -22.83 -11.86
N LEU A 38 18.16 -21.77 -12.62
CA LEU A 38 19.08 -21.82 -13.77
C LEU A 38 20.51 -22.13 -13.34
N ILE A 39 21.02 -21.46 -12.31
CA ILE A 39 22.37 -21.71 -11.77
C ILE A 39 22.46 -23.12 -11.19
N GLY A 40 21.44 -23.55 -10.44
CA GLY A 40 21.39 -24.89 -9.89
C GLY A 40 21.37 -25.99 -10.96
N LEU A 41 20.61 -25.79 -12.03
CA LEU A 41 20.55 -26.72 -13.14
C LEU A 41 21.89 -26.81 -13.90
N THR A 42 22.52 -25.65 -14.20
CA THR A 42 23.83 -25.63 -14.90
C THR A 42 24.92 -26.29 -14.07
N TRP A 43 24.91 -26.10 -12.74
CA TRP A 43 25.81 -26.84 -11.84
C TRP A 43 25.52 -28.35 -11.87
N PHE A 44 24.25 -28.75 -11.82
CA PHE A 44 23.87 -30.18 -11.88
C PHE A 44 24.29 -30.84 -13.20
N MET A 45 24.27 -30.10 -14.31
CA MET A 45 24.73 -30.58 -15.62
C MET A 45 26.28 -30.66 -15.73
N GLY A 46 27.01 -30.36 -14.66
CA GLY A 46 28.47 -30.50 -14.61
C GLY A 46 29.25 -29.35 -15.24
N HIS A 47 28.65 -28.17 -15.44
CA HIS A 47 29.36 -27.00 -15.94
C HIS A 47 30.36 -26.47 -14.91
N PRO A 48 31.67 -26.41 -15.19
CA PRO A 48 32.71 -26.08 -14.22
C PRO A 48 32.69 -24.62 -13.75
N THR A 49 32.05 -23.72 -14.50
CA THR A 49 31.96 -22.29 -14.22
C THR A 49 30.98 -21.92 -13.11
N PHE A 50 30.02 -22.79 -12.83
CA PHE A 50 28.98 -22.50 -11.83
C PHE A 50 29.10 -23.45 -10.65
N THR A 51 29.13 -22.85 -9.44
CA THR A 51 29.09 -23.57 -8.19
C THR A 51 27.73 -23.34 -7.49
N TRP A 52 27.26 -24.30 -6.72
CA TRP A 52 25.98 -24.20 -6.04
C TRP A 52 25.90 -22.99 -5.06
N TRP A 53 27.02 -22.52 -4.52
CA TRP A 53 27.09 -21.35 -3.68
C TRP A 53 26.64 -20.07 -4.40
N MET A 54 26.81 -19.99 -5.71
CA MET A 54 26.35 -18.85 -6.52
C MET A 54 24.84 -18.79 -6.62
N ALA A 55 24.15 -19.90 -6.43
CA ALA A 55 22.67 -19.94 -6.42
C ALA A 55 22.06 -19.44 -5.11
N LEU A 56 22.74 -19.62 -3.97
CA LEU A 56 22.22 -19.30 -2.65
C LEU A 56 21.76 -17.85 -2.46
N PRO A 57 22.48 -16.81 -2.92
CA PRO A 57 22.02 -15.43 -2.78
C PRO A 57 20.67 -15.19 -3.43
N PHE A 58 20.40 -15.82 -4.57
CA PHE A 58 19.13 -15.70 -5.29
C PHE A 58 17.98 -16.40 -4.55
N LEU A 59 18.24 -17.54 -3.91
CA LEU A 59 17.26 -18.22 -3.06
C LEU A 59 16.90 -17.37 -1.83
N ILE A 60 17.92 -16.83 -1.14
CA ILE A 60 17.72 -15.99 0.03
C ILE A 60 16.95 -14.72 -0.36
N LEU A 61 17.34 -14.07 -1.46
CA LEU A 61 16.65 -12.87 -1.95
C LEU A 61 15.20 -13.15 -2.29
N SER A 62 14.93 -14.27 -2.99
CA SER A 62 13.57 -14.70 -3.32
C SER A 62 12.72 -14.93 -2.07
N ALA A 63 13.25 -15.61 -1.05
CA ALA A 63 12.56 -15.86 0.21
C ALA A 63 12.25 -14.56 0.97
N LEU A 64 13.21 -13.63 1.06
CA LEU A 64 13.03 -12.34 1.71
C LEU A 64 11.98 -11.48 1.00
N LEU A 65 12.02 -11.41 -0.34
CA LEU A 65 11.05 -10.64 -1.13
C LEU A 65 9.65 -11.24 -1.06
N THR A 66 9.53 -12.57 -1.05
CA THR A 66 8.24 -13.24 -0.86
C THR A 66 7.65 -12.92 0.51
N ARG A 67 8.45 -12.95 1.57
CA ARG A 67 8.01 -12.58 2.92
C ARG A 67 7.59 -11.10 2.99
N LEU A 68 8.37 -10.20 2.36
CA LEU A 68 8.05 -8.78 2.30
C LEU A 68 6.76 -8.52 1.50
N SER A 69 6.56 -9.24 0.39
CA SER A 69 5.32 -9.19 -0.38
C SER A 69 4.10 -9.58 0.46
N ALA A 70 4.18 -10.70 1.18
CA ALA A 70 3.11 -11.13 2.08
C ALA A 70 2.82 -10.10 3.18
N TYR A 71 3.86 -9.51 3.76
CA TYR A 71 3.72 -8.43 4.73
C TYR A 71 2.98 -7.22 4.14
N CYS A 72 3.39 -6.75 2.95
CA CYS A 72 2.75 -5.63 2.26
C CYS A 72 1.28 -5.91 1.89
N ALA A 73 0.94 -7.14 1.54
CA ALA A 73 -0.42 -7.52 1.19
C ALA A 73 -1.38 -7.50 2.40
N GLN A 74 -0.87 -7.84 3.59
CA GLN A 74 -1.66 -7.93 4.81
C GLN A 74 -1.79 -6.60 5.57
N HIS A 75 -0.74 -5.75 5.54
CA HIS A 75 -0.73 -4.51 6.31
C HIS A 75 -1.38 -3.35 5.55
N ALA A 76 -2.18 -2.58 6.29
CA ALA A 76 -2.79 -1.39 5.74
C ALA A 76 -1.73 -0.33 5.41
N TYR A 77 -1.90 0.35 4.29
CA TYR A 77 -1.16 1.55 3.92
C TYR A 77 -1.92 2.80 4.34
N LEU A 78 -3.23 2.80 4.10
CA LEU A 78 -4.10 3.93 4.33
C LEU A 78 -5.45 3.43 4.84
N ILE A 79 -5.94 4.05 5.91
CA ILE A 79 -7.27 3.78 6.46
C ILE A 79 -8.05 5.09 6.47
N LEU A 80 -9.24 5.09 5.88
CA LEU A 80 -10.19 6.17 6.00
C LEU A 80 -11.09 5.90 7.20
N THR A 81 -10.98 6.73 8.22
CA THR A 81 -11.80 6.70 9.44
C THR A 81 -12.82 7.84 9.43
N PRO A 82 -13.81 7.86 10.32
CA PRO A 82 -14.71 9.01 10.46
C PRO A 82 -14.00 10.31 10.86
N LEU A 83 -12.88 10.22 11.56
CA LEU A 83 -12.13 11.38 12.07
C LEU A 83 -11.14 11.93 11.05
N GLY A 84 -10.61 11.09 10.18
CA GLY A 84 -9.55 11.49 9.25
C GLY A 84 -9.01 10.32 8.45
N MET A 85 -7.84 10.54 7.89
CA MET A 85 -7.07 9.60 7.11
C MET A 85 -5.81 9.20 7.88
N GLU A 86 -5.67 7.91 8.13
CA GLU A 86 -4.50 7.32 8.78
C GLU A 86 -3.54 6.76 7.72
N ILE A 87 -2.29 7.19 7.75
CA ILE A 87 -1.26 6.78 6.81
C ILE A 87 -0.19 6.01 7.57
N PHE A 88 0.02 4.75 7.17
CA PHE A 88 0.98 3.86 7.81
C PHE A 88 2.25 3.75 6.96
N PRO A 89 3.43 4.13 7.46
CA PRO A 89 4.69 3.90 6.78
C PRO A 89 5.00 2.38 6.73
N LEU A 90 5.87 1.97 5.79
CA LEU A 90 6.28 0.58 5.65
C LEU A 90 7.11 0.10 6.86
N ILE A 91 7.96 0.98 7.36
CA ILE A 91 8.88 0.69 8.48
C ILE A 91 8.28 1.27 9.75
N LYS A 92 8.10 0.42 10.77
CA LYS A 92 7.55 0.78 12.10
C LYS A 92 6.18 1.48 12.02
N PRO A 93 5.15 0.83 11.46
CA PRO A 93 3.84 1.46 11.21
C PRO A 93 3.18 2.02 12.48
N HIS A 94 3.39 1.37 13.64
CA HIS A 94 2.79 1.82 14.90
C HIS A 94 3.48 3.03 15.55
N LYS A 95 4.75 3.32 15.21
CA LYS A 95 5.49 4.44 15.80
C LYS A 95 5.37 5.73 14.99
N ASN A 96 5.15 5.62 13.68
CA ASN A 96 5.17 6.74 12.74
C ASN A 96 3.81 6.87 12.02
N LEU A 97 2.72 6.65 12.74
CA LEU A 97 1.37 6.87 12.22
C LEU A 97 1.18 8.36 11.94
N ASN A 98 0.86 8.70 10.70
CA ASN A 98 0.44 10.05 10.33
C ASN A 98 -1.08 10.09 10.22
N LEU A 99 -1.72 10.80 11.16
CA LEU A 99 -3.15 11.05 11.16
C LEU A 99 -3.41 12.44 10.58
N VAL A 100 -4.18 12.51 9.51
CA VAL A 100 -4.63 13.76 8.88
C VAL A 100 -6.13 13.88 9.11
N TYR A 101 -6.55 14.85 9.91
CA TYR A 101 -7.97 15.07 10.21
C TYR A 101 -8.70 15.65 9.00
N TRP A 102 -9.94 15.21 8.78
CA TRP A 102 -10.78 15.80 7.71
C TRP A 102 -10.92 17.30 7.84
N ALA A 103 -10.94 17.82 9.08
CA ALA A 103 -11.03 19.26 9.35
C ALA A 103 -9.87 20.05 8.73
N GLN A 104 -8.68 19.47 8.62
CA GLN A 104 -7.47 20.11 8.09
C GLN A 104 -7.41 20.09 6.56
N ILE A 105 -8.13 19.16 5.90
CA ILE A 105 -8.08 19.03 4.46
C ILE A 105 -9.11 19.98 3.84
N ILE A 106 -8.65 20.94 3.06
CA ILE A 106 -9.51 21.89 2.31
C ILE A 106 -9.87 21.30 0.97
N ASP A 107 -8.88 20.73 0.27
CA ASP A 107 -9.07 20.10 -1.04
C ASP A 107 -8.14 18.93 -1.26
N ALA A 108 -8.46 18.09 -2.26
CA ALA A 108 -7.71 16.89 -2.58
C ALA A 108 -7.66 16.66 -4.08
N ASP A 109 -6.46 16.73 -4.65
CA ASP A 109 -6.20 16.53 -6.06
C ASP A 109 -5.57 15.17 -6.33
N PHE A 110 -6.07 14.53 -7.37
CA PHE A 110 -5.52 13.28 -7.89
C PHE A 110 -4.89 13.55 -9.25
N ASP A 111 -3.73 12.98 -9.51
CA ASP A 111 -3.17 12.97 -10.85
C ASP A 111 -4.03 12.12 -11.81
N GLU A 112 -3.82 12.30 -13.11
CA GLU A 112 -4.61 11.63 -14.16
C GLU A 112 -4.53 10.11 -14.05
N GLU A 113 -3.37 9.58 -13.72
CA GLU A 113 -3.11 8.14 -13.58
C GLU A 113 -3.49 7.56 -12.22
N LEU A 114 -3.98 8.38 -11.29
CA LEU A 114 -4.25 8.00 -9.89
C LEU A 114 -3.03 7.38 -9.19
N THR A 115 -1.83 7.90 -9.49
CA THR A 115 -0.59 7.46 -8.86
C THR A 115 -0.15 8.33 -7.70
N ALA A 116 -0.65 9.58 -7.65
CA ALA A 116 -0.40 10.53 -6.60
C ALA A 116 -1.70 11.17 -6.10
N LEU A 117 -1.72 11.48 -4.81
CA LEU A 117 -2.77 12.24 -4.14
C LEU A 117 -2.11 13.45 -3.46
N LYS A 118 -2.57 14.65 -3.79
CA LYS A 118 -2.18 15.88 -3.12
C LYS A 118 -3.32 16.32 -2.22
N LEU A 119 -3.02 16.49 -0.93
CA LEU A 119 -3.95 17.02 0.05
C LEU A 119 -3.56 18.46 0.36
N HIS A 120 -4.47 19.38 0.20
CA HIS A 120 -4.26 20.81 0.46
C HIS A 120 -4.85 21.20 1.80
N PHE A 121 -4.07 21.91 2.63
CA PHE A 121 -4.45 22.33 3.97
C PHE A 121 -4.81 23.83 4.03
N ASN A 122 -4.54 24.58 2.97
CA ASN A 122 -4.89 25.98 2.84
C ASN A 122 -5.52 26.25 1.46
N GLU A 123 -6.24 27.37 1.35
CA GLU A 123 -6.91 27.77 0.11
C GLU A 123 -5.92 28.12 -1.01
N ASP A 124 -4.75 28.64 -0.66
CA ASP A 124 -3.68 29.00 -1.59
C ASP A 124 -2.90 27.79 -2.11
N GLN A 125 -3.23 26.56 -1.66
CA GLN A 125 -2.59 25.31 -2.04
C GLN A 125 -1.07 25.25 -1.83
N THR A 126 -0.53 26.13 -0.99
CA THR A 126 0.90 26.22 -0.67
C THR A 126 1.33 25.24 0.42
N ALA A 127 0.39 24.81 1.28
CA ALA A 127 0.61 23.84 2.34
C ALA A 127 -0.18 22.56 2.08
N GLY A 128 0.50 21.41 2.16
CA GLY A 128 -0.17 20.12 1.91
C GLY A 128 0.79 18.94 2.02
N ILE A 129 0.23 17.76 1.77
CA ILE A 129 0.97 16.49 1.74
C ILE A 129 0.75 15.81 0.40
N ILE A 130 1.83 15.28 -0.18
CA ILE A 130 1.78 14.45 -1.38
C ILE A 130 1.94 13.00 -0.98
N LEU A 131 0.95 12.18 -1.32
CA LEU A 131 0.93 10.76 -1.04
C LEU A 131 1.07 9.96 -2.34
N SER A 132 1.99 9.00 -2.36
CA SER A 132 2.10 8.07 -3.48
C SER A 132 1.04 6.98 -3.36
N LEU A 133 0.17 6.88 -4.34
CA LEU A 133 -0.86 5.84 -4.44
C LEU A 133 -0.34 4.56 -5.14
N LYS A 134 0.91 4.55 -5.60
CA LYS A 134 1.54 3.36 -6.23
C LYS A 134 1.57 2.16 -5.28
N ALA A 135 1.60 2.41 -3.98
CA ALA A 135 1.49 1.35 -2.96
C ALA A 135 0.15 0.60 -3.04
N ILE A 136 -0.93 1.28 -3.42
CA ILE A 136 -2.27 0.71 -3.52
C ILE A 136 -2.44 0.07 -4.90
N SER A 137 -3.12 -1.08 -4.96
CA SER A 137 -3.46 -1.74 -6.22
C SER A 137 -4.25 -0.80 -7.14
N ALA A 138 -3.91 -0.77 -8.43
CA ALA A 138 -4.55 0.08 -9.44
C ALA A 138 -6.09 -0.06 -9.44
N LYS A 139 -6.59 -1.28 -9.23
CA LYS A 139 -8.04 -1.58 -9.16
C LYS A 139 -8.75 -0.87 -7.99
N LYS A 140 -8.04 -0.58 -6.89
CA LYS A 140 -8.63 0.06 -5.69
C LYS A 140 -8.46 1.58 -5.65
N ARG A 141 -7.62 2.17 -6.49
CA ARG A 141 -7.41 3.63 -6.53
C ARG A 141 -8.67 4.43 -6.89
N PRO A 142 -9.51 4.00 -7.88
CA PRO A 142 -10.78 4.70 -8.16
C PRO A 142 -11.75 4.68 -6.97
N LEU A 143 -11.76 3.58 -6.20
CA LEU A 143 -12.57 3.48 -4.98
C LEU A 143 -12.10 4.48 -3.92
N LEU A 144 -10.78 4.60 -3.72
CA LEU A 144 -10.20 5.61 -2.83
C LEU A 144 -10.60 7.02 -3.24
N LYS A 145 -10.51 7.35 -4.54
CA LYS A 145 -10.90 8.65 -5.07
C LYS A 145 -12.37 8.97 -4.78
N ARG A 146 -13.28 8.01 -5.00
CA ARG A 146 -14.71 8.18 -4.72
C ARG A 146 -14.96 8.38 -3.22
N ALA A 147 -14.37 7.54 -2.38
CA ALA A 147 -14.53 7.61 -0.93
C ALA A 147 -14.03 8.95 -0.37
N LEU A 148 -12.87 9.42 -0.82
CA LEU A 148 -12.30 10.68 -0.39
C LEU A 148 -13.16 11.88 -0.81
N LYS A 149 -13.61 11.90 -2.08
CA LYS A 149 -14.50 12.96 -2.58
C LYS A 149 -15.83 12.99 -1.84
N SER A 150 -16.43 11.84 -1.53
CA SER A 150 -17.65 11.74 -0.73
C SER A 150 -17.46 12.35 0.66
N ARG A 151 -16.35 12.00 1.36
CA ARG A 151 -16.06 12.54 2.70
C ARG A 151 -15.83 14.06 2.68
N LEU A 152 -15.14 14.58 1.68
CA LEU A 152 -14.93 16.02 1.54
C LEU A 152 -16.23 16.77 1.17
N ALA A 153 -17.11 16.14 0.40
CA ALA A 153 -18.44 16.71 0.09
C ALA A 153 -19.33 16.76 1.33
N GLU A 154 -19.36 15.69 2.15
CA GLU A 154 -20.10 15.65 3.43
C GLU A 154 -19.64 16.75 4.40
N LYS A 155 -18.36 17.16 4.34
CA LYS A 155 -17.83 18.26 5.18
C LYS A 155 -18.30 19.64 4.70
N LYS A 156 -18.51 19.82 3.39
CA LYS A 156 -18.88 21.13 2.79
C LYS A 156 -20.40 21.42 2.86
N GLY A 157 -21.22 20.42 3.14
CA GLY A 157 -22.68 20.54 3.30
C GLY A 157 -23.06 20.58 4.75
#